data_f0c86de31a89ce2bffcaec17433453c7
#
_entry.id   f0c86de31a89ce2bffcaec17433453c7
#
_cell.length_a   1.000
_cell.length_b   1.000
_cell.length_c   1.000
_cell.angle_alpha   90.00
_cell.angle_beta   90.00
_cell.angle_gamma   90.00
#
_symmetry.space_group_name_H-M   'P 1'
#
loop_
_entity.id
_entity.type
_entity.pdbx_description
1 polymer ?
#
loop_
_entity_poly.entity_id
_entity_poly.type
_entity_poly.pdbx_seq_one_letter_code
_entity_poly.pdbx_strand_id
1 'polypeptide(L)'
;MFLAIVLFGGILIYNTRKAQRGEDIFLRTIPGLKAVEEAVGRSTEMGKPVLFVPGISDMDQVETVAGVIVLGHVSKMTARYETPLNVPVSRAIVMKAAREACKESYLVEGRPDMFHEDMVHYVTDEQFAYAAGVNGIMVREKPAACIYMGKFYAESLILAETGNSIGAIQIAGTASQSQIPFFVTACDYTLIGEEFFAASAYLSDKPELVGAVKGQDLIKVIILCLMFGGILIRLLFDLGYIDVNILNILTVR
;
A
#
# COMPACT_ATOMS: atom_id res chain seq x y z
N MET A 1 8.87 18.71 23.87
CA MET A 1 8.05 18.56 22.66
C MET A 1 8.71 19.19 21.43
N PHE A 2 9.08 20.49 21.44
CA PHE A 2 9.72 21.17 20.30
C PHE A 2 11.01 20.49 19.81
N LEU A 3 11.91 20.11 20.71
CA LEU A 3 13.17 19.45 20.39
C LEU A 3 12.95 18.08 19.68
N ALA A 4 11.94 17.32 20.08
CA ALA A 4 11.58 16.05 19.41
C ALA A 4 11.08 16.28 17.97
N ILE A 5 10.27 17.32 17.75
CA ILE A 5 9.77 17.67 16.41
C ILE A 5 10.95 18.07 15.50
N VAL A 6 11.88 18.89 16.00
CA VAL A 6 13.07 19.30 15.23
C VAL A 6 13.97 18.11 14.92
N LEU A 7 14.19 17.22 15.89
CA LEU A 7 15.01 16.01 15.70
C LEU A 7 14.39 15.08 14.64
N PHE A 8 13.12 14.74 14.81
CA PHE A 8 12.43 13.82 13.91
C PHE A 8 12.24 14.42 12.52
N GLY A 9 11.88 15.69 12.42
CA GLY A 9 11.83 16.42 11.15
C GLY A 9 13.18 16.48 10.45
N GLY A 10 14.26 16.70 11.20
CA GLY A 10 15.62 16.68 10.69
C GLY A 10 16.03 15.31 10.12
N ILE A 11 15.69 14.22 10.81
CA ILE A 11 15.94 12.85 10.35
C ILE A 11 15.20 12.57 9.04
N LEU A 12 13.92 12.94 8.94
CA LEU A 12 13.13 12.78 7.72
C LEU A 12 13.73 13.55 6.55
N ILE A 13 14.01 14.84 6.73
CA ILE A 13 14.60 15.69 5.70
C ILE A 13 15.98 15.17 5.26
N TYR A 14 16.81 14.72 6.19
CA TYR A 14 18.12 14.16 5.90
C TYR A 14 18.02 12.91 5.01
N ASN A 15 17.15 11.93 5.40
CA ASN A 15 16.98 10.70 4.63
C ASN A 15 16.34 10.96 3.26
N THR A 16 15.38 11.89 3.17
CA THR A 16 14.78 12.29 1.90
C THR A 16 15.82 12.91 0.95
N ARG A 17 16.67 13.82 1.45
CA ARG A 17 17.76 14.40 0.65
C ARG A 17 18.82 13.39 0.28
N LYS A 18 19.10 12.42 1.14
CA LYS A 18 20.03 11.32 0.86
C LYS A 18 19.51 10.44 -0.29
N ALA A 19 18.21 10.12 -0.27
CA ALA A 19 17.53 9.40 -1.35
C ALA A 19 17.60 10.16 -2.69
N GLN A 20 17.35 11.47 -2.66
CA GLN A 20 17.43 12.32 -3.86
C GLN A 20 18.84 12.39 -4.49
N ARG A 21 19.89 12.15 -3.70
CA ARG A 21 21.28 12.10 -4.20
C ARG A 21 21.64 10.78 -4.88
N GLY A 22 20.70 9.82 -4.96
CA GLY A 22 20.93 8.53 -5.59
C GLY A 22 21.80 7.58 -4.76
N GLU A 23 21.94 7.82 -3.46
CA GLU A 23 22.61 6.86 -2.58
C GLU A 23 21.73 5.62 -2.40
N ASP A 24 22.30 4.43 -2.54
CA ASP A 24 21.60 3.16 -2.33
C ASP A 24 20.98 3.10 -0.94
N ILE A 25 19.67 3.12 -0.89
CA ILE A 25 18.90 2.91 0.32
C ILE A 25 18.45 1.46 0.34
N PHE A 26 19.05 0.67 1.23
CA PHE A 26 18.60 -0.70 1.43
C PHE A 26 17.15 -0.71 1.94
N LEU A 27 16.26 -1.25 1.14
CA LEU A 27 14.90 -1.56 1.52
C LEU A 27 14.75 -3.08 1.64
N ARG A 28 14.07 -3.52 2.69
CA ARG A 28 13.74 -4.92 2.87
C ARG A 28 12.81 -5.38 1.74
N THR A 29 13.07 -6.54 1.16
CA THR A 29 12.16 -7.15 0.19
C THR A 29 10.79 -7.39 0.84
N ILE A 30 9.73 -6.92 0.17
CA ILE A 30 8.35 -7.06 0.62
C ILE A 30 7.75 -8.28 -0.09
N PRO A 31 7.44 -9.38 0.65
CA PRO A 31 6.93 -10.61 0.04
C PRO A 31 5.65 -10.40 -0.78
N GLY A 32 4.77 -9.49 -0.34
CA GLY A 32 3.54 -9.17 -1.05
C GLY A 32 3.73 -8.57 -2.45
N LEU A 33 4.87 -7.92 -2.72
CA LEU A 33 5.17 -7.45 -4.07
C LEU A 33 5.49 -8.59 -5.03
N LYS A 34 6.22 -9.61 -4.57
CA LYS A 34 6.45 -10.82 -5.36
C LYS A 34 5.14 -11.55 -5.65
N ALA A 35 4.22 -11.59 -4.67
CA ALA A 35 2.90 -12.16 -4.87
C ALA A 35 2.11 -11.43 -5.97
N VAL A 36 2.23 -10.10 -6.08
CA VAL A 36 1.62 -9.32 -7.18
C VAL A 36 2.21 -9.74 -8.53
N GLU A 37 3.54 -9.87 -8.62
CA GLU A 37 4.20 -10.33 -9.85
C GLU A 37 3.76 -11.75 -10.26
N GLU A 38 3.70 -12.66 -9.28
CA GLU A 38 3.24 -14.05 -9.51
C GLU A 38 1.78 -14.09 -9.96
N ALA A 39 0.91 -13.28 -9.37
CA ALA A 39 -0.51 -13.23 -9.71
C ALA A 39 -0.74 -12.68 -11.12
N VAL A 40 -0.01 -11.63 -11.53
CA VAL A 40 -0.06 -11.11 -12.91
C VAL A 40 0.48 -12.15 -13.90
N GLY A 41 1.62 -12.77 -13.59
CA GLY A 41 2.19 -13.84 -14.42
C GLY A 41 1.21 -14.99 -14.63
N ARG A 42 0.55 -15.43 -13.57
CA ARG A 42 -0.46 -16.48 -13.63
C ARG A 42 -1.71 -16.08 -14.42
N SER A 43 -2.13 -14.82 -14.33
CA SER A 43 -3.22 -14.28 -15.14
C SER A 43 -2.86 -14.33 -16.63
N THR A 44 -1.61 -14.03 -16.98
CA THR A 44 -1.07 -14.12 -18.34
C THR A 44 -1.11 -15.56 -18.85
N GLU A 45 -0.60 -16.51 -18.07
CA GLU A 45 -0.59 -17.95 -18.43
C GLU A 45 -2.01 -18.49 -18.65
N MET A 46 -2.98 -18.01 -17.87
CA MET A 46 -4.37 -18.44 -17.99
C MET A 46 -5.15 -17.68 -19.07
N GLY A 47 -4.59 -16.64 -19.67
CA GLY A 47 -5.29 -15.76 -20.63
C GLY A 47 -6.50 -15.04 -20.02
N LYS A 48 -6.45 -14.75 -18.71
CA LYS A 48 -7.55 -14.12 -17.97
C LYS A 48 -7.15 -12.72 -17.49
N PRO A 49 -8.13 -11.82 -17.29
CA PRO A 49 -7.83 -10.47 -16.83
C PRO A 49 -7.33 -10.43 -15.39
N VAL A 50 -6.61 -9.35 -15.07
CA VAL A 50 -6.32 -8.89 -13.73
C VAL A 50 -7.38 -7.86 -13.36
N LEU A 51 -8.03 -8.03 -12.22
CA LEU A 51 -8.94 -7.05 -11.64
C LEU A 51 -8.18 -6.26 -10.55
N PHE A 52 -8.16 -4.94 -10.68
CA PHE A 52 -7.56 -4.05 -9.68
C PHE A 52 -8.59 -3.10 -9.09
N VAL A 53 -8.75 -3.10 -7.77
CA VAL A 53 -9.72 -2.28 -7.03
C VAL A 53 -8.97 -1.30 -6.12
N PRO A 54 -8.98 0.01 -6.42
CA PRO A 54 -8.23 1.02 -5.65
C PRO A 54 -8.92 1.47 -4.36
N GLY A 55 -9.90 0.72 -3.86
CA GLY A 55 -10.74 1.11 -2.73
C GLY A 55 -11.90 2.03 -3.14
N ILE A 56 -12.61 2.57 -2.15
CA ILE A 56 -13.80 3.41 -2.37
C ILE A 56 -13.62 4.86 -1.92
N SER A 57 -12.48 5.21 -1.37
CA SER A 57 -12.18 6.56 -0.90
C SER A 57 -11.60 7.45 -2.01
N ASP A 58 -11.59 8.74 -1.75
CA ASP A 58 -11.07 9.74 -2.70
C ASP A 58 -9.55 9.93 -2.56
N MET A 59 -8.96 10.73 -3.45
CA MET A 59 -7.51 11.02 -3.50
C MET A 59 -6.98 11.83 -2.31
N ASP A 60 -7.84 12.32 -1.42
CA ASP A 60 -7.48 12.93 -0.13
C ASP A 60 -6.97 11.90 0.89
N GLN A 61 -7.22 10.61 0.66
CA GLN A 61 -6.76 9.53 1.51
C GLN A 61 -5.42 8.97 1.03
N VAL A 62 -4.48 8.87 1.97
CA VAL A 62 -3.11 8.39 1.66
C VAL A 62 -3.13 6.96 1.11
N GLU A 63 -4.04 6.12 1.62
CA GLU A 63 -4.24 4.75 1.15
C GLU A 63 -4.67 4.69 -0.33
N THR A 64 -5.53 5.62 -0.77
CA THR A 64 -5.96 5.69 -2.17
C THR A 64 -4.79 6.09 -3.07
N VAL A 65 -3.99 7.08 -2.65
CA VAL A 65 -2.78 7.48 -3.38
C VAL A 65 -1.78 6.32 -3.49
N ALA A 66 -1.55 5.60 -2.38
CA ALA A 66 -0.70 4.42 -2.37
C ALA A 66 -1.23 3.33 -3.31
N GLY A 67 -2.55 3.11 -3.34
CA GLY A 67 -3.20 2.18 -4.25
C GLY A 67 -2.98 2.54 -5.73
N VAL A 68 -3.10 3.82 -6.09
CA VAL A 68 -2.86 4.29 -7.47
C VAL A 68 -1.39 4.12 -7.87
N ILE A 69 -0.43 4.31 -6.94
CA ILE A 69 0.99 4.04 -7.21
C ILE A 69 1.21 2.55 -7.51
N VAL A 70 0.63 1.66 -6.70
CA VAL A 70 0.72 0.20 -6.94
C VAL A 70 0.04 -0.16 -8.26
N LEU A 71 -1.10 0.47 -8.60
CA LEU A 71 -1.76 0.29 -9.89
C LEU A 71 -0.82 0.62 -11.05
N GLY A 72 -0.04 1.71 -10.97
CA GLY A 72 0.96 2.03 -11.99
C GLY A 72 1.95 0.91 -12.20
N HIS A 73 2.44 0.27 -11.13
CA HIS A 73 3.33 -0.88 -11.24
C HIS A 73 2.65 -2.11 -11.86
N VAL A 74 1.44 -2.44 -11.41
CA VAL A 74 0.63 -3.53 -11.99
C VAL A 74 0.39 -3.28 -13.48
N SER A 75 0.11 -2.03 -13.85
CA SER A 75 -0.09 -1.62 -15.25
C SER A 75 1.17 -1.80 -16.11
N LYS A 76 2.37 -1.53 -15.58
CA LYS A 76 3.64 -1.82 -16.26
C LYS A 76 3.77 -3.33 -16.55
N MET A 77 3.44 -4.16 -15.57
CA MET A 77 3.51 -5.62 -15.74
C MET A 77 2.46 -6.14 -16.73
N THR A 78 1.21 -5.67 -16.64
CA THR A 78 0.14 -6.08 -17.56
C THR A 78 0.42 -5.62 -18.99
N ALA A 79 1.03 -4.43 -19.18
CA ALA A 79 1.50 -3.98 -20.49
C ALA A 79 2.61 -4.86 -21.06
N ARG A 80 3.60 -5.24 -20.22
CA ARG A 80 4.72 -6.09 -20.60
C ARG A 80 4.29 -7.51 -21.01
N TYR A 81 3.33 -8.07 -20.28
CA TYR A 81 2.85 -9.44 -20.49
C TYR A 81 1.60 -9.53 -21.37
N GLU A 82 1.12 -8.41 -21.91
CA GLU A 82 -0.08 -8.33 -22.72
C GLU A 82 -1.33 -8.89 -22.03
N THR A 83 -1.42 -8.72 -20.71
CA THR A 83 -2.51 -9.23 -19.90
C THR A 83 -3.62 -8.19 -19.80
N PRO A 84 -4.90 -8.53 -20.05
CA PRO A 84 -5.99 -7.59 -19.86
C PRO A 84 -6.10 -7.10 -18.41
N LEU A 85 -6.25 -5.79 -18.22
CA LEU A 85 -6.43 -5.14 -16.91
C LEU A 85 -7.79 -4.49 -16.85
N ASN A 86 -8.51 -4.70 -15.75
CA ASN A 86 -9.80 -4.10 -15.47
C ASN A 86 -9.76 -3.38 -14.10
N VAL A 87 -10.07 -2.08 -14.10
CA VAL A 87 -9.97 -1.21 -12.92
C VAL A 87 -11.30 -0.48 -12.68
N PRO A 88 -12.26 -1.11 -12.01
CA PRO A 88 -13.48 -0.44 -11.58
C PRO A 88 -13.18 0.54 -10.44
N VAL A 89 -13.65 1.76 -10.53
CA VAL A 89 -13.43 2.82 -9.53
C VAL A 89 -14.72 3.41 -9.03
N SER A 90 -14.75 3.86 -7.77
CA SER A 90 -15.93 4.47 -7.14
C SER A 90 -15.93 6.00 -7.20
N ARG A 91 -14.80 6.64 -7.50
CA ARG A 91 -14.67 8.11 -7.51
C ARG A 91 -14.14 8.62 -8.84
N ALA A 92 -14.76 9.68 -9.36
CA ALA A 92 -14.38 10.26 -10.65
C ALA A 92 -12.95 10.85 -10.65
N ILE A 93 -12.49 11.39 -9.50
CA ILE A 93 -11.12 11.91 -9.36
C ILE A 93 -10.12 10.76 -9.38
N VAL A 94 -10.40 9.67 -8.67
CA VAL A 94 -9.58 8.45 -8.67
C VAL A 94 -9.53 7.85 -10.07
N MET A 95 -10.65 7.85 -10.82
CA MET A 95 -10.67 7.38 -12.21
C MET A 95 -9.68 8.14 -13.08
N LYS A 96 -9.64 9.48 -12.98
CA LYS A 96 -8.69 10.30 -13.76
C LYS A 96 -7.24 9.98 -13.37
N ALA A 97 -6.94 9.93 -12.08
CA ALA A 97 -5.59 9.62 -11.60
C ALA A 97 -5.16 8.20 -12.01
N ALA A 98 -6.05 7.22 -11.90
CA ALA A 98 -5.81 5.84 -12.30
C ALA A 98 -5.58 5.71 -13.82
N ARG A 99 -6.37 6.41 -14.64
CA ARG A 99 -6.17 6.46 -16.10
C ARG A 99 -4.80 7.02 -16.48
N GLU A 100 -4.40 8.14 -15.87
CA GLU A 100 -3.08 8.73 -16.14
C GLU A 100 -1.95 7.79 -15.70
N ALA A 101 -2.06 7.16 -14.52
CA ALA A 101 -1.07 6.19 -14.05
C ALA A 101 -0.96 4.97 -14.97
N CYS A 102 -2.08 4.42 -15.45
CA CYS A 102 -2.08 3.34 -16.43
C CYS A 102 -1.46 3.79 -17.76
N LYS A 103 -1.91 4.92 -18.31
CA LYS A 103 -1.43 5.47 -19.58
C LYS A 103 0.09 5.70 -19.56
N GLU A 104 0.60 6.33 -18.50
CA GLU A 104 2.04 6.53 -18.31
C GLU A 104 2.79 5.20 -18.27
N SER A 105 2.27 4.23 -17.54
CA SER A 105 2.86 2.89 -17.42
C SER A 105 2.94 2.15 -18.75
N TYR A 106 1.88 2.18 -19.55
CA TYR A 106 1.86 1.57 -20.89
C TYR A 106 2.79 2.29 -21.87
N LEU A 107 2.92 3.63 -21.76
CA LEU A 107 3.88 4.40 -22.54
C LEU A 107 5.34 4.02 -22.21
N VAL A 108 5.67 3.91 -20.90
CA VAL A 108 7.02 3.53 -20.43
C VAL A 108 7.40 2.12 -20.90
N GLU A 109 6.47 1.18 -20.92
CA GLU A 109 6.71 -0.18 -21.43
C GLU A 109 6.68 -0.27 -22.99
N GLY A 110 6.48 0.85 -23.67
CA GLY A 110 6.48 0.90 -25.16
C GLY A 110 5.24 0.26 -25.79
N ARG A 111 4.15 0.12 -25.05
CA ARG A 111 2.90 -0.49 -25.50
C ARG A 111 1.68 0.44 -25.38
N PRO A 112 1.79 1.69 -25.90
CA PRO A 112 0.65 2.63 -25.83
C PRO A 112 -0.57 2.16 -26.63
N ASP A 113 -0.38 1.28 -27.59
CA ASP A 113 -1.41 0.64 -28.41
C ASP A 113 -2.38 -0.22 -27.61
N MET A 114 -1.93 -0.76 -26.49
CA MET A 114 -2.73 -1.62 -25.62
C MET A 114 -3.52 -0.85 -24.56
N PHE A 115 -3.25 0.43 -24.38
CA PHE A 115 -4.00 1.24 -23.43
C PHE A 115 -5.35 1.66 -24.02
N HIS A 116 -6.41 1.31 -23.34
CA HIS A 116 -7.78 1.73 -23.64
C HIS A 116 -8.39 2.41 -22.43
N GLU A 117 -9.05 3.55 -22.62
CA GLU A 117 -9.65 4.30 -21.50
C GLU A 117 -10.67 3.49 -20.71
N ASP A 118 -11.35 2.55 -21.36
CA ASP A 118 -12.36 1.68 -20.74
C ASP A 118 -11.79 0.69 -19.73
N MET A 119 -10.46 0.46 -19.73
CA MET A 119 -9.78 -0.36 -18.71
C MET A 119 -10.01 0.21 -17.32
N VAL A 120 -10.12 1.53 -17.20
CA VAL A 120 -10.41 2.23 -15.96
C VAL A 120 -11.76 2.92 -16.08
N HIS A 121 -12.75 2.41 -15.41
CA HIS A 121 -14.12 2.91 -15.55
C HIS A 121 -14.79 3.18 -14.21
N TYR A 122 -15.64 4.19 -14.20
CA TYR A 122 -16.46 4.55 -13.04
C TYR A 122 -17.65 3.60 -12.93
N VAL A 123 -17.91 3.12 -11.72
CA VAL A 123 -19.07 2.26 -11.41
C VAL A 123 -20.16 3.08 -10.72
N THR A 124 -19.91 3.48 -9.48
CA THR A 124 -20.78 4.33 -8.65
C THR A 124 -20.03 4.74 -7.39
N ASP A 125 -20.46 5.82 -6.75
CA ASP A 125 -19.93 6.31 -5.47
C ASP A 125 -20.68 5.77 -4.24
N GLU A 126 -21.79 5.05 -4.44
CA GLU A 126 -22.50 4.37 -3.37
C GLU A 126 -21.81 3.03 -3.05
N GLN A 127 -21.48 2.82 -1.78
CA GLN A 127 -20.62 1.74 -1.29
C GLN A 127 -21.10 0.34 -1.70
N PHE A 128 -22.35 0.00 -1.42
CA PHE A 128 -22.86 -1.35 -1.68
C PHE A 128 -23.21 -1.59 -3.14
N ALA A 129 -23.67 -0.54 -3.85
CA ALA A 129 -23.86 -0.63 -5.29
C ALA A 129 -22.52 -0.79 -6.02
N TYR A 130 -21.45 -0.15 -5.53
CA TYR A 130 -20.10 -0.38 -6.04
C TYR A 130 -19.67 -1.83 -5.85
N ALA A 131 -19.81 -2.37 -4.63
CA ALA A 131 -19.49 -3.77 -4.35
C ALA A 131 -20.29 -4.72 -5.26
N ALA A 132 -21.59 -4.49 -5.43
CA ALA A 132 -22.43 -5.29 -6.32
C ALA A 132 -21.99 -5.19 -7.79
N GLY A 133 -21.61 -3.99 -8.26
CA GLY A 133 -21.10 -3.77 -9.61
C GLY A 133 -19.80 -4.52 -9.84
N VAL A 134 -18.83 -4.41 -8.92
CA VAL A 134 -17.55 -5.12 -8.99
C VAL A 134 -17.74 -6.63 -8.92
N ASN A 135 -18.62 -7.13 -8.03
CA ASN A 135 -18.96 -8.54 -7.97
C ASN A 135 -19.56 -9.05 -9.29
N GLY A 136 -20.40 -8.24 -9.92
CA GLY A 136 -20.94 -8.54 -11.25
C GLY A 136 -19.84 -8.71 -12.30
N ILE A 137 -18.79 -7.88 -12.27
CA ILE A 137 -17.60 -8.00 -13.12
C ILE A 137 -16.86 -9.30 -12.80
N MET A 138 -16.58 -9.55 -11.51
CA MET A 138 -15.85 -10.75 -11.06
C MET A 138 -16.52 -12.05 -11.50
N VAL A 139 -17.83 -12.15 -11.37
CA VAL A 139 -18.58 -13.36 -11.74
C VAL A 139 -18.64 -13.56 -13.26
N ARG A 140 -18.73 -12.47 -14.04
CA ARG A 140 -18.80 -12.54 -15.51
C ARG A 140 -17.44 -12.81 -16.15
N GLU A 141 -16.42 -12.07 -15.74
CA GLU A 141 -15.10 -12.09 -16.38
C GLU A 141 -14.17 -13.16 -15.78
N LYS A 142 -14.44 -13.58 -14.54
CA LYS A 142 -13.65 -14.56 -13.78
C LYS A 142 -12.15 -14.26 -13.83
N PRO A 143 -11.73 -13.07 -13.36
CA PRO A 143 -10.33 -12.71 -13.36
C PRO A 143 -9.49 -13.78 -12.65
N ALA A 144 -8.26 -14.00 -13.11
CA ALA A 144 -7.37 -14.94 -12.46
C ALA A 144 -6.72 -14.34 -11.20
N ALA A 145 -6.56 -13.01 -11.18
CA ALA A 145 -6.07 -12.27 -10.04
C ALA A 145 -6.99 -11.10 -9.68
N CYS A 146 -7.25 -10.92 -8.39
CA CYS A 146 -7.95 -9.78 -7.82
C CYS A 146 -7.01 -9.05 -6.86
N ILE A 147 -6.75 -7.78 -7.13
CA ILE A 147 -5.82 -6.94 -6.36
C ILE A 147 -6.61 -5.80 -5.72
N TYR A 148 -6.69 -5.78 -4.40
CA TYR A 148 -7.43 -4.78 -3.61
C TYR A 148 -6.42 -3.88 -2.89
N MET A 149 -6.19 -2.66 -3.36
CA MET A 149 -5.15 -1.77 -2.83
C MET A 149 -5.73 -0.39 -2.53
N GLY A 150 -5.93 -0.07 -1.26
CA GLY A 150 -6.46 1.24 -0.87
C GLY A 150 -7.23 1.22 0.43
N LYS A 151 -8.15 2.19 0.57
CA LYS A 151 -9.03 2.29 1.73
C LYS A 151 -10.37 1.61 1.45
N PHE A 152 -10.72 0.69 2.32
CA PHE A 152 -11.94 -0.11 2.26
C PHE A 152 -12.75 0.02 3.54
N TYR A 153 -14.02 -0.36 3.46
CA TYR A 153 -14.93 -0.51 4.59
C TYR A 153 -15.63 -1.88 4.48
N ALA A 154 -16.91 -1.98 4.80
CA ALA A 154 -17.63 -3.25 4.84
C ALA A 154 -17.68 -4.02 3.50
N GLU A 155 -17.54 -3.32 2.36
CA GLU A 155 -17.48 -3.94 1.03
C GLU A 155 -16.28 -4.88 0.84
N SER A 156 -15.21 -4.70 1.64
CA SER A 156 -14.01 -5.54 1.55
C SER A 156 -14.30 -7.03 1.70
N LEU A 157 -15.17 -7.38 2.66
CA LEU A 157 -15.56 -8.77 2.87
C LEU A 157 -16.32 -9.34 1.67
N ILE A 158 -17.27 -8.56 1.13
CA ILE A 158 -18.09 -8.99 -0.02
C ILE A 158 -17.21 -9.23 -1.25
N LEU A 159 -16.26 -8.34 -1.52
CA LEU A 159 -15.32 -8.47 -2.63
C LEU A 159 -14.40 -9.68 -2.46
N ALA A 160 -13.80 -9.83 -1.29
CA ALA A 160 -12.87 -10.91 -1.00
C ALA A 160 -13.57 -12.29 -1.02
N GLU A 161 -14.81 -12.40 -0.52
CA GLU A 161 -15.60 -13.63 -0.58
C GLU A 161 -15.95 -13.99 -2.04
N THR A 162 -16.34 -13.01 -2.86
CA THR A 162 -16.59 -13.24 -4.28
C THR A 162 -15.34 -13.70 -5.01
N GLY A 163 -14.19 -13.07 -4.74
CA GLY A 163 -12.90 -13.46 -5.34
C GLY A 163 -12.53 -14.90 -4.98
N ASN A 164 -12.74 -15.32 -3.74
CA ASN A 164 -12.54 -16.70 -3.31
C ASN A 164 -13.49 -17.66 -4.03
N SER A 165 -14.77 -17.30 -4.17
CA SER A 165 -15.79 -18.15 -4.83
C SER A 165 -15.50 -18.42 -6.31
N ILE A 166 -14.86 -17.48 -7.03
CA ILE A 166 -14.46 -17.63 -8.44
C ILE A 166 -13.08 -18.26 -8.60
N GLY A 167 -12.38 -18.54 -7.50
CA GLY A 167 -11.04 -19.14 -7.50
C GLY A 167 -9.92 -18.22 -7.99
N ALA A 168 -10.07 -16.90 -7.84
CA ALA A 168 -9.04 -15.95 -8.17
C ALA A 168 -7.95 -15.90 -7.08
N ILE A 169 -6.70 -15.64 -7.48
CA ILE A 169 -5.65 -15.27 -6.53
C ILE A 169 -5.96 -13.87 -6.02
N GLN A 170 -5.99 -13.71 -4.70
CA GLN A 170 -6.38 -12.47 -4.08
C GLN A 170 -5.23 -11.84 -3.30
N ILE A 171 -4.94 -10.57 -3.61
CA ILE A 171 -3.92 -9.80 -2.93
C ILE A 171 -4.55 -8.50 -2.42
N ALA A 172 -4.45 -8.25 -1.13
CA ALA A 172 -4.97 -7.03 -0.53
C ALA A 172 -3.86 -6.17 0.07
N GLY A 173 -4.06 -4.85 0.05
CA GLY A 173 -3.21 -3.88 0.73
C GLY A 173 -4.06 -2.75 1.31
N THR A 174 -4.11 -2.65 2.64
CA THR A 174 -4.87 -1.62 3.34
C THR A 174 -4.26 -1.26 4.69
N ALA A 175 -4.45 -0.01 5.10
CA ALA A 175 -4.13 0.46 6.44
C ALA A 175 -5.37 0.55 7.35
N SER A 176 -6.56 0.26 6.84
CA SER A 176 -7.82 0.24 7.60
C SER A 176 -7.84 -0.91 8.60
N GLN A 177 -7.57 -0.63 9.87
CA GLN A 177 -7.46 -1.64 10.94
C GLN A 177 -8.68 -2.53 11.05
N SER A 178 -9.88 -1.99 10.85
CA SER A 178 -11.14 -2.72 10.91
C SER A 178 -11.33 -3.71 9.74
N GLN A 179 -10.64 -3.52 8.62
CA GLN A 179 -10.77 -4.34 7.42
C GLN A 179 -9.65 -5.37 7.26
N ILE A 180 -8.50 -5.15 7.90
CA ILE A 180 -7.37 -6.07 7.87
C ILE A 180 -7.76 -7.52 8.21
N PRO A 181 -8.55 -7.81 9.27
CA PRO A 181 -8.93 -9.19 9.59
C PRO A 181 -9.70 -9.90 8.46
N PHE A 182 -10.54 -9.18 7.73
CA PHE A 182 -11.30 -9.76 6.61
C PHE A 182 -10.38 -10.13 5.45
N PHE A 183 -9.46 -9.25 5.08
CA PHE A 183 -8.50 -9.52 4.02
C PHE A 183 -7.49 -10.62 4.39
N VAL A 184 -7.00 -10.64 5.63
CA VAL A 184 -6.10 -11.70 6.10
C VAL A 184 -6.77 -13.08 6.08
N THR A 185 -8.08 -13.14 6.30
CA THR A 185 -8.82 -14.40 6.30
C THR A 185 -9.18 -14.88 4.89
N ALA A 186 -9.47 -13.96 3.97
CA ALA A 186 -10.06 -14.27 2.67
C ALA A 186 -9.07 -14.15 1.50
N CYS A 187 -7.96 -13.40 1.64
CA CYS A 187 -6.99 -13.20 0.58
C CYS A 187 -5.75 -14.08 0.78
N ASP A 188 -5.10 -14.46 -0.33
CA ASP A 188 -3.89 -15.27 -0.31
C ASP A 188 -2.69 -14.49 0.27
N TYR A 189 -2.63 -13.18 0.00
CA TYR A 189 -1.59 -12.28 0.50
C TYR A 189 -2.20 -10.95 0.96
N THR A 190 -1.67 -10.41 2.06
CA THR A 190 -2.14 -9.13 2.60
C THR A 190 -0.97 -8.24 3.02
N LEU A 191 -0.89 -7.05 2.44
CA LEU A 191 0.00 -5.96 2.84
C LEU A 191 -0.69 -5.14 3.94
N ILE A 192 -0.17 -5.19 5.16
CA ILE A 192 -0.84 -4.64 6.33
C ILE A 192 -0.25 -3.29 6.72
N GLY A 193 -1.07 -2.25 6.76
CA GLY A 193 -0.72 -0.95 7.32
C GLY A 193 0.52 -0.34 6.67
N GLU A 194 1.62 -0.25 7.43
CA GLU A 194 2.88 0.32 6.95
C GLU A 194 3.53 -0.45 5.80
N GLU A 195 3.34 -1.76 5.74
CA GLU A 195 3.88 -2.58 4.66
C GLU A 195 3.28 -2.18 3.32
N PHE A 196 1.99 -1.82 3.30
CA PHE A 196 1.32 -1.29 2.12
C PHE A 196 1.92 0.05 1.66
N PHE A 197 2.17 0.98 2.60
CA PHE A 197 2.82 2.26 2.27
C PHE A 197 4.29 2.07 1.86
N ALA A 198 5.01 1.18 2.51
CA ALA A 198 6.38 0.85 2.12
C ALA A 198 6.43 0.23 0.72
N ALA A 199 5.48 -0.67 0.39
CA ALA A 199 5.34 -1.25 -0.94
C ALA A 199 5.09 -0.18 -2.00
N SER A 200 4.15 0.75 -1.77
CA SER A 200 3.87 1.84 -2.70
C SER A 200 5.08 2.77 -2.88
N ALA A 201 5.80 3.08 -1.80
CA ALA A 201 7.01 3.90 -1.87
C ALA A 201 8.14 3.20 -2.65
N TYR A 202 8.30 1.88 -2.46
CA TYR A 202 9.28 1.07 -3.18
C TYR A 202 8.98 1.01 -4.69
N LEU A 203 7.71 0.91 -5.06
CA LEU A 203 7.26 0.85 -6.44
C LEU A 203 7.18 2.22 -7.13
N SER A 204 7.22 3.30 -6.34
CA SER A 204 7.28 4.64 -6.89
C SER A 204 8.70 4.92 -7.40
N ASP A 205 8.81 5.50 -8.59
CA ASP A 205 10.08 6.00 -9.11
C ASP A 205 10.53 7.31 -8.39
N LYS A 206 9.92 7.62 -7.21
CA LYS A 206 10.17 8.85 -6.46
C LYS A 206 11.08 8.60 -5.25
N PRO A 207 12.35 9.01 -5.30
CA PRO A 207 13.31 8.82 -4.20
C PRO A 207 12.84 9.41 -2.87
N GLU A 208 12.02 10.47 -2.92
CA GLU A 208 11.53 11.13 -1.73
C GLU A 208 10.66 10.21 -0.86
N LEU A 209 9.82 9.38 -1.48
CA LEU A 209 8.95 8.45 -0.75
C LEU A 209 9.78 7.35 -0.08
N VAL A 210 10.78 6.83 -0.78
CA VAL A 210 11.74 5.85 -0.23
C VAL A 210 12.51 6.43 0.95
N GLY A 211 12.99 7.66 0.82
CA GLY A 211 13.69 8.38 1.89
C GLY A 211 12.80 8.64 3.11
N ALA A 212 11.53 8.97 2.89
CA ALA A 212 10.56 9.20 3.97
C ALA A 212 10.28 7.90 4.76
N VAL A 213 10.07 6.77 4.08
CA VAL A 213 9.87 5.45 4.73
C VAL A 213 11.10 5.07 5.55
N LYS A 214 12.31 5.23 5.01
CA LYS A 214 13.56 4.95 5.74
C LYS A 214 13.76 5.86 6.95
N GLY A 215 13.40 7.13 6.82
CA GLY A 215 13.42 8.08 7.95
C GLY A 215 12.46 7.67 9.07
N GLN A 216 11.26 7.18 8.74
CA GLN A 216 10.30 6.65 9.71
C GLN A 216 10.85 5.41 10.43
N ASP A 217 11.47 4.48 9.71
CA ASP A 217 12.07 3.28 10.32
C ASP A 217 13.15 3.65 11.34
N LEU A 218 14.01 4.62 11.01
CA LEU A 218 15.04 5.09 11.92
C LEU A 218 14.42 5.72 13.19
N ILE A 219 13.39 6.54 13.03
CA ILE A 219 12.66 7.14 14.15
C ILE A 219 12.06 6.07 15.07
N LYS A 220 11.46 5.01 14.51
CA LYS A 220 10.92 3.89 15.30
C LYS A 220 12.01 3.19 16.11
N VAL A 221 13.16 2.92 15.50
CA VAL A 221 14.30 2.31 16.22
C VAL A 221 14.75 3.20 17.38
N ILE A 222 14.86 4.52 17.17
CA ILE A 222 15.20 5.47 18.22
C ILE A 222 14.18 5.42 19.37
N ILE A 223 12.89 5.46 19.04
CA ILE A 223 11.81 5.41 20.05
C ILE A 223 11.86 4.08 20.82
N LEU A 224 12.06 2.94 20.16
CA LEU A 224 12.21 1.65 20.80
C LEU A 224 13.43 1.63 21.75
N CYS A 225 14.58 2.12 21.33
CA CYS A 225 15.76 2.23 22.18
C CYS A 225 15.52 3.10 23.40
N LEU A 226 14.82 4.24 23.25
CA LEU A 226 14.46 5.11 24.36
C LEU A 226 13.48 4.43 25.35
N MET A 227 12.49 3.70 24.83
CA MET A 227 11.54 2.95 25.66
C MET A 227 12.25 1.84 26.47
N PHE A 228 13.06 1.01 25.80
CA PHE A 228 13.80 -0.05 26.48
C PHE A 228 14.82 0.53 27.49
N GLY A 229 15.52 1.59 27.11
CA GLY A 229 16.42 2.30 28.02
C GLY A 229 15.71 2.84 29.25
N GLY A 230 14.55 3.45 29.06
CA GLY A 230 13.72 3.95 30.18
C GLY A 230 13.24 2.85 31.12
N ILE A 231 12.79 1.71 30.54
CA ILE A 231 12.38 0.53 31.34
C ILE A 231 13.57 -0.02 32.13
N LEU A 232 14.73 -0.16 31.50
CA LEU A 232 15.94 -0.67 32.15
C LEU A 232 16.41 0.23 33.29
N ILE A 233 16.43 1.54 33.07
CA ILE A 233 16.79 2.52 34.11
C ILE A 233 15.82 2.44 35.29
N ARG A 234 14.52 2.31 35.00
CA ARG A 234 13.49 2.15 36.04
C ARG A 234 13.73 0.87 36.85
N LEU A 235 13.99 -0.23 36.18
CA LEU A 235 14.29 -1.52 36.83
C LEU A 235 15.52 -1.44 37.73
N LEU A 236 16.60 -0.80 37.27
CA LEU A 236 17.84 -0.60 38.05
C LEU A 236 17.63 0.29 39.25
N PHE A 237 16.77 1.30 39.13
CA PHE A 237 16.35 2.15 40.25
C PHE A 237 15.57 1.33 41.31
N ASP A 238 14.59 0.55 40.89
CA ASP A 238 13.76 -0.27 41.79
C ASP A 238 14.60 -1.38 42.50
N LEU A 239 15.68 -1.84 41.85
CA LEU A 239 16.65 -2.79 42.43
C LEU A 239 17.72 -2.13 43.33
N GLY A 240 17.74 -0.82 43.45
CA GLY A 240 18.68 -0.08 44.30
C GLY A 240 20.09 0.10 43.73
N TYR A 241 20.31 -0.15 42.43
CA TYR A 241 21.62 0.02 41.79
C TYR A 241 21.88 1.48 41.35
N ILE A 242 20.83 2.29 41.21
CA ILE A 242 20.95 3.69 40.73
C ILE A 242 20.09 4.59 41.63
N ASP A 243 20.68 5.64 42.17
CA ASP A 243 20.01 6.60 43.06
C ASP A 243 19.34 7.77 42.29
N VAL A 244 19.38 7.80 41.00
CA VAL A 244 18.85 8.91 40.17
C VAL A 244 17.40 8.64 39.78
N ASN A 245 16.51 9.45 40.40
CA ASN A 245 15.09 9.44 40.06
C ASN A 245 14.84 10.22 38.75
N ILE A 246 15.02 9.57 37.59
CA ILE A 246 14.85 10.19 36.26
C ILE A 246 13.39 10.65 36.03
N LEU A 247 12.40 10.06 36.74
CA LEU A 247 11.03 10.53 36.68
C LEU A 247 10.89 11.99 37.10
N ASN A 248 11.72 12.49 38.02
CA ASN A 248 11.72 13.89 38.40
C ASN A 248 12.26 14.85 37.32
N ILE A 249 13.06 14.32 36.37
CA ILE A 249 13.59 15.10 35.22
C ILE A 249 12.54 15.18 34.11
N LEU A 250 11.74 14.09 33.92
CA LEU A 250 10.71 14.02 32.88
C LEU A 250 9.38 14.65 33.27
N THR A 251 9.13 14.84 34.57
CA THR A 251 7.90 15.49 35.13
C THR A 251 8.05 16.99 35.39
N VAL A 252 9.13 17.62 34.92
CA VAL A 252 9.21 19.07 34.94
C VAL A 252 8.11 19.66 34.07
N ARG A 253 7.21 20.37 34.73
CA ARG A 253 6.00 21.05 34.26
C ARG A 253 6.15 21.82 32.96
#